data_56b4ace13fa9a433b9ffd4a8515fa259
#
_entry.id   56b4ace13fa9a433b9ffd4a8515fa259
#
_cell.length_a   1.000
_cell.length_b   1.000
_cell.length_c   1.000
_cell.angle_alpha   90.00
_cell.angle_beta   90.00
_cell.angle_gamma   90.00
#
_symmetry.space_group_name_H-M   'P 1'
#
loop_
_entity.id
_entity.type
_entity.pdbx_description
1 polymer ?
#
loop_
_entity_poly.entity_id
_entity_poly.type
_entity_poly.pdbx_seq_one_letter_code
_entity_poly.pdbx_strand_id
1 'polypeptide(L)' 'IKKHRTSLSLEKEFWDALKIIVKEQNCSLETLITKIDSNRKTSLASSIRVYLLKFYMKN' A
#
# COMPACT_ATOMS: atom_id res chain seq x y z
N ILE A 1 -3.75 7.64 -6.76
CA ILE A 1 -3.01 7.60 -7.38
C ILE A 1 -3.39 8.02 -8.63
N LYS A 2 -4.41 8.62 -8.84
CA LYS A 2 -4.82 9.07 -9.81
C LYS A 2 -3.81 9.75 -10.41
N LYS A 3 -3.61 10.01 -11.39
CA LYS A 3 -2.73 10.65 -12.01
C LYS A 3 -1.38 10.39 -11.65
N HIS A 4 -1.02 9.57 -10.90
CA HIS A 4 0.20 9.39 -10.55
C HIS A 4 0.79 8.52 -11.46
N ARG A 5 1.57 8.84 -12.26
CA ARG A 5 2.14 8.00 -13.04
C ARG A 5 3.33 7.56 -12.51
N THR A 6 3.61 7.37 -11.39
CA THR A 6 4.74 7.06 -10.84
C THR A 6 5.07 5.72 -11.19
N SER A 7 6.17 5.36 -11.46
CA SER A 7 6.44 4.04 -11.76
C SER A 7 6.56 3.30 -10.53
N LEU A 8 5.57 2.92 -9.92
CA LEU A 8 5.61 2.17 -8.69
C LEU A 8 5.88 0.73 -9.02
N SER A 9 7.05 0.24 -8.74
CA SER A 9 7.37 -1.14 -8.98
C SER A 9 7.01 -1.97 -7.80
N LEU A 10 5.93 -2.63 -7.82
CA LEU A 10 5.49 -3.43 -6.69
C LEU A 10 5.11 -4.80 -7.23
N GLU A 11 5.61 -5.84 -6.61
CA GLU A 11 5.34 -7.16 -7.06
C GLU A 11 3.85 -7.50 -6.94
N LYS A 12 3.39 -8.42 -7.77
CA LYS A 12 1.99 -8.77 -7.78
C LYS A 12 1.49 -9.24 -6.43
N GLU A 13 2.31 -9.95 -5.70
CA GLU A 13 1.91 -10.46 -4.38
C GLU A 13 1.59 -9.32 -3.41
N PHE A 14 2.32 -8.22 -3.53
CA PHE A 14 2.05 -7.09 -2.66
C PHE A 14 0.77 -6.37 -3.09
N TRP A 15 0.51 -6.30 -4.40
CA TRP A 15 -0.72 -5.71 -4.87
C TRP A 15 -1.91 -6.54 -4.40
N ASP A 16 -1.79 -7.87 -4.44
CA ASP A 16 -2.86 -8.73 -4.00
C ASP A 16 -3.13 -8.54 -2.50
N ALA A 17 -2.06 -8.40 -1.72
CA ALA A 17 -2.20 -8.19 -0.30
C ALA A 17 -2.92 -6.86 -0.02
N LEU A 18 -2.58 -5.82 -0.78
CA LEU A 18 -3.23 -4.54 -0.60
C LEU A 18 -4.73 -4.65 -0.90
N LYS A 19 -5.10 -5.41 -1.91
CA LYS A 19 -6.49 -5.56 -2.25
C LYS A 19 -7.27 -6.26 -1.14
N ILE A 20 -6.63 -7.19 -0.48
CA ILE A 20 -7.28 -7.89 0.62
C ILE A 20 -7.49 -6.94 1.79
N ILE A 21 -6.48 -6.11 2.08
CA ILE A 21 -6.59 -5.19 3.18
C ILE A 21 -7.67 -4.14 2.95
N VAL A 22 -7.76 -3.59 1.73
CA VAL A 22 -8.75 -2.56 1.49
C VAL A 22 -10.15 -3.15 1.60
N LYS A 23 -10.30 -4.44 1.27
CA LYS A 23 -11.58 -5.03 1.37
C LYS A 23 -11.93 -5.17 2.84
N GLU A 24 -11.00 -5.58 3.67
CA GLU A 24 -11.25 -5.71 5.08
C GLU A 24 -11.52 -4.37 5.73
N GLN A 25 -10.84 -3.32 5.31
CA GLN A 25 -11.02 -2.03 5.92
C GLN A 25 -12.09 -1.21 5.23
N ASN A 26 -12.72 -1.80 4.22
CA ASN A 26 -13.81 -1.13 3.56
C ASN A 26 -13.40 0.24 3.03
N CYS A 27 -12.28 0.34 2.41
CA CYS A 27 -11.84 1.60 1.82
C CYS A 27 -11.32 1.31 0.42
N SER A 28 -10.95 2.32 -0.32
CA SER A 28 -10.48 2.11 -1.67
C SER A 28 -8.96 1.97 -1.65
N LEU A 29 -8.42 1.37 -2.70
CA LEU A 29 -7.00 1.20 -2.81
C LEU A 29 -6.31 2.55 -2.85
N GLU A 30 -6.90 3.50 -3.54
CA GLU A 30 -6.33 4.82 -3.63
C GLU A 30 -6.25 5.46 -2.25
N THR A 31 -7.27 5.28 -1.44
CA THR A 31 -7.29 5.85 -0.11
C THR A 31 -6.15 5.25 0.74
N LEU A 32 -5.97 3.94 0.65
CA LEU A 32 -4.95 3.29 1.44
C LEU A 32 -3.55 3.73 0.99
N ILE A 33 -3.31 3.79 -0.30
CA ILE A 33 -2.01 4.18 -0.80
C ILE A 33 -1.72 5.64 -0.47
N THR A 34 -2.72 6.50 -0.52
CA THR A 34 -2.54 7.90 -0.17
C THR A 34 -2.15 8.01 1.31
N LYS A 35 -2.78 7.20 2.14
CA LYS A 35 -2.48 7.24 3.55
C LYS A 35 -1.04 6.79 3.79
N ILE A 36 -0.59 5.74 3.12
CA ILE A 36 0.77 5.27 3.28
C ILE A 36 1.74 6.31 2.76
N ASP A 37 1.40 6.94 1.63
CA ASP A 37 2.27 7.92 1.02
C ASP A 37 2.46 9.15 1.91
N SER A 38 1.43 9.57 2.58
CA SER A 38 1.56 10.76 3.41
C SER A 38 2.41 10.52 4.64
N ASN A 39 2.63 9.28 5.03
CA ASN A 39 3.48 9.02 6.17
C ASN A 39 4.82 8.42 5.79
N ARG A 40 5.12 8.33 4.53
CA ARG A 40 6.33 7.64 4.15
C ARG A 40 7.57 8.48 4.37
N LYS A 41 8.68 7.80 4.61
CA LYS A 41 9.93 8.48 4.78
C LYS A 41 10.91 7.96 3.77
N THR A 42 10.54 7.01 2.93
CA THR A 42 11.41 6.47 1.91
C THR A 42 10.57 6.36 0.66
N SER A 43 10.94 5.52 -0.28
CA SER A 43 10.18 5.39 -1.50
C SER A 43 8.80 4.81 -1.19
N LEU A 44 7.84 5.08 -2.03
CA LEU A 44 6.49 4.59 -1.80
C LEU A 44 6.45 3.08 -1.81
N ALA A 45 7.18 2.44 -2.72
CA ALA A 45 7.19 0.98 -2.77
C ALA A 45 7.72 0.39 -1.46
N SER A 46 8.79 0.98 -0.93
CA SER A 46 9.33 0.50 0.33
C SER A 46 8.34 0.71 1.46
N SER A 47 7.68 1.84 1.48
CA SER A 47 6.72 2.13 2.53
C SER A 47 5.54 1.16 2.48
N ILE A 48 5.11 0.79 1.28
CA ILE A 48 4.02 -0.15 1.15
C ILE A 48 4.45 -1.52 1.67
N ARG A 49 5.67 -1.95 1.32
CA ARG A 49 6.13 -3.26 1.80
C ARG A 49 6.22 -3.30 3.30
N VAL A 50 6.71 -2.23 3.90
CA VAL A 50 6.82 -2.17 5.35
C VAL A 50 5.44 -2.15 5.99
N TYR A 51 4.52 -1.41 5.39
CA TYR A 51 3.17 -1.35 5.91
C TYR A 51 2.54 -2.74 5.91
N LEU A 52 2.70 -3.48 4.81
CA LEU A 52 2.14 -4.81 4.72
C LEU A 52 2.78 -5.76 5.72
N LEU A 53 4.07 -5.65 5.89
CA LEU A 53 4.76 -6.50 6.83
C LEU A 53 4.22 -6.25 8.24
N LYS A 54 4.09 -5.00 8.63
CA LYS A 54 3.60 -4.69 9.95
C LYS A 54 2.15 -5.12 10.12
N PHE A 55 1.36 -4.98 9.07
CA PHE A 55 -0.04 -5.36 9.15
C PHE A 55 -0.16 -6.86 9.45
N TYR A 56 0.60 -7.67 8.74
CA TYR A 56 0.50 -9.11 8.94
C TYR A 56 1.22 -9.57 10.21
N MET A 57 2.23 -8.86 10.64
CA MET A 57 2.89 -9.24 11.87
C MET A 57 2.05 -8.95 13.09
N LYS A 58 1.13 -8.01 13.00
CA LYS A 58 0.31 -7.73 14.14
C LYS A 58 -0.71 -8.79 14.32
N ASN A 59 -1.02 -9.55 13.33
CA ASN A 59 -1.97 -10.62 13.50
C ASN A 59 -1.23 -11.86 13.90
#